data_cad047339d50403a54ecd8e642693dde
#
_entry.id   cad047339d50403a54ecd8e642693dde
#
_cell.length_a   1.000
_cell.length_b   1.000
_cell.length_c   1.000
_cell.angle_alpha   90.00
_cell.angle_beta   90.00
_cell.angle_gamma   90.00
#
_symmetry.space_group_name_H-M   'P 1'
#
loop_
_entity.id
_entity.type
_entity.pdbx_description
1 polymer ?
#
loop_
_entity_poly.entity_id
_entity_poly.type
_entity_poly.pdbx_seq_one_letter_code
_entity_poly.pdbx_strand_id
1 'polypeptide(L)'
;MQSCFPPETANQIRRVLRLRDGERVVALKREGRGFLVELTVDDRAVQGRIVGEAESGHETPYRMTLLTPVTRREKFEWILQKCTEAGVGRFLPTISERSLIRSAADLGGKRERWEKIILEAAE
;
A
#
# COMPACT_ATOMS: atom_id res chain seq x y z
N MET A 1 -4.19 -6.63 -22.42
CA MET A 1 -4.45 -5.19 -22.24
C MET A 1 -3.18 -4.54 -21.76
N GLN A 2 -2.70 -3.56 -22.49
CA GLN A 2 -1.55 -2.75 -22.06
C GLN A 2 -2.06 -1.54 -21.28
N SER A 3 -1.46 -1.27 -20.14
CA SER A 3 -1.76 -0.10 -19.33
C SER A 3 -0.48 0.70 -19.09
N CYS A 4 -0.57 2.02 -19.22
CA CYS A 4 0.54 2.91 -18.90
C CYS A 4 0.56 3.19 -17.41
N PHE A 5 1.71 3.06 -16.77
CA PHE A 5 1.86 3.40 -15.37
C PHE A 5 1.87 4.91 -15.14
N PRO A 6 1.31 5.39 -14.03
CA PRO A 6 1.43 6.80 -13.63
C PRO A 6 2.90 7.24 -13.55
N PRO A 7 3.20 8.53 -13.76
CA PRO A 7 4.59 9.03 -13.74
C PRO A 7 5.37 8.69 -12.47
N GLU A 8 4.71 8.69 -11.30
CA GLU A 8 5.32 8.34 -10.03
C GLU A 8 5.77 6.89 -10.00
N THR A 9 4.89 5.96 -10.39
CA THR A 9 5.17 4.53 -10.45
C THR A 9 6.22 4.23 -11.52
N ALA A 10 6.15 4.89 -12.68
CA ALA A 10 7.14 4.74 -13.74
C ALA A 10 8.55 5.18 -13.27
N ASN A 11 8.63 6.26 -12.48
CA ASN A 11 9.87 6.72 -11.89
C ASN A 11 10.41 5.73 -10.84
N GLN A 12 9.54 5.15 -10.02
CA GLN A 12 9.89 4.12 -9.04
C GLN A 12 10.45 2.88 -9.75
N ILE A 13 9.78 2.39 -10.78
CA ILE A 13 10.22 1.24 -11.57
C ILE A 13 11.63 1.47 -12.18
N ARG A 14 11.86 2.64 -12.77
CA ARG A 14 13.14 2.94 -13.44
C ARG A 14 14.28 3.24 -12.47
N ARG A 15 14.05 4.13 -11.51
CA ARG A 15 15.14 4.72 -10.70
C ARG A 15 15.36 3.98 -9.37
N VAL A 16 14.31 3.51 -8.74
CA VAL A 16 14.40 2.84 -7.45
C VAL A 16 14.61 1.35 -7.64
N LEU A 17 13.71 0.69 -8.35
CA LEU A 17 13.77 -0.75 -8.62
C LEU A 17 14.71 -1.11 -9.75
N ARG A 18 15.04 -0.15 -10.63
CA ARG A 18 15.93 -0.32 -11.79
C ARG A 18 15.56 -1.49 -12.69
N LEU A 19 14.25 -1.72 -12.83
CA LEU A 19 13.75 -2.79 -13.67
C LEU A 19 13.95 -2.46 -15.15
N ARG A 20 14.18 -3.52 -15.92
CA ARG A 20 14.50 -3.43 -17.35
C ARG A 20 13.32 -3.87 -18.20
N ASP A 21 13.41 -3.58 -19.48
CA ASP A 21 12.45 -4.06 -20.48
C ASP A 21 12.36 -5.59 -20.48
N GLY A 22 11.13 -6.10 -20.52
CA GLY A 22 10.85 -7.54 -20.48
C GLY A 22 10.82 -8.17 -19.08
N GLU A 23 11.15 -7.43 -18.02
CA GLU A 23 11.03 -7.96 -16.67
C GLU A 23 9.57 -8.06 -16.23
N ARG A 24 9.32 -8.98 -15.30
CA ARG A 24 7.98 -9.26 -14.79
C ARG A 24 7.87 -8.84 -13.35
N VAL A 25 6.75 -8.20 -13.03
CA VAL A 25 6.40 -7.77 -11.68
C VAL A 25 5.00 -8.27 -11.32
N VAL A 26 4.74 -8.40 -10.04
CA VAL A 26 3.39 -8.65 -9.55
C VAL A 26 2.73 -7.32 -9.21
N ALA A 27 1.68 -6.99 -9.94
CA ALA A 27 0.85 -5.84 -9.64
C ALA A 27 -0.34 -6.29 -8.80
N LEU A 28 -0.51 -5.67 -7.64
CA LEU A 28 -1.63 -5.93 -6.74
C LEU A 28 -2.77 -4.97 -7.02
N LYS A 29 -3.98 -5.51 -7.16
CA LYS A 29 -5.19 -4.71 -7.22
C LYS A 29 -5.75 -4.51 -5.82
N ARG A 30 -6.46 -3.40 -5.58
CA ARG A 30 -7.08 -3.07 -4.27
C ARG A 30 -7.93 -4.21 -3.67
N GLU A 31 -8.36 -5.15 -4.48
CA GLU A 31 -9.16 -6.30 -4.08
C GLU A 31 -8.32 -7.53 -3.67
N GLY A 32 -7.00 -7.37 -3.53
CA GLY A 32 -6.10 -8.46 -3.13
C GLY A 32 -5.73 -9.45 -4.26
N ARG A 33 -6.20 -9.22 -5.49
CA ARG A 33 -5.78 -10.06 -6.63
C ARG A 33 -4.48 -9.58 -7.21
N GLY A 34 -3.52 -10.49 -7.35
CA GLY A 34 -2.25 -10.25 -8.01
C GLY A 34 -2.30 -10.55 -9.51
N PHE A 35 -1.64 -9.75 -10.30
CA PHE A 35 -1.46 -9.97 -11.72
C PHE A 35 0.02 -9.97 -12.07
N LEU A 36 0.46 -10.97 -12.82
CA LEU A 36 1.79 -10.96 -13.38
C LEU A 36 1.82 -10.02 -14.57
N VAL A 37 2.63 -9.00 -14.49
CA VAL A 37 2.74 -7.93 -15.49
C VAL A 37 4.13 -7.94 -16.08
N GLU A 38 4.21 -8.06 -17.38
CA GLU A 38 5.46 -7.90 -18.13
C GLU A 38 5.63 -6.42 -18.48
N LEU A 39 6.80 -5.88 -18.15
CA LEU A 39 7.11 -4.46 -18.33
C LEU A 39 7.71 -4.20 -19.69
N THR A 40 7.27 -3.10 -20.31
CA THR A 40 7.96 -2.45 -21.42
C THR A 40 8.47 -1.11 -20.91
N VAL A 41 9.80 -1.00 -20.82
CA VAL A 41 10.46 0.19 -20.28
C VAL A 41 11.20 0.89 -21.40
N ASP A 42 10.73 2.06 -21.78
CA ASP A 42 11.42 2.95 -22.71
C ASP A 42 11.75 4.30 -22.04
N ASP A 43 12.48 5.17 -22.76
CA ASP A 43 12.91 6.46 -22.21
C ASP A 43 11.74 7.42 -21.89
N ARG A 44 10.57 7.20 -22.47
CA ARG A 44 9.41 8.08 -22.36
C ARG A 44 8.33 7.55 -21.44
N ALA A 45 8.10 6.23 -21.43
CA ALA A 45 7.01 5.62 -20.69
C ALA A 45 7.39 4.26 -20.12
N VAL A 46 6.69 3.84 -19.09
CA VAL A 46 6.67 2.46 -18.61
C VAL A 46 5.27 1.93 -18.83
N GLN A 47 5.19 0.84 -19.56
CA GLN A 47 3.94 0.16 -19.86
C GLN A 47 3.98 -1.23 -19.25
N GLY A 48 2.81 -1.73 -18.86
CA GLY A 48 2.64 -3.08 -18.34
C GLY A 48 1.62 -3.85 -19.15
N ARG A 49 1.93 -5.09 -19.48
CA ARG A 49 1.01 -6.04 -20.09
C ARG A 49 0.74 -7.18 -19.13
N ILE A 50 -0.52 -7.39 -18.76
CA ILE A 50 -0.91 -8.53 -17.94
C ILE A 50 -0.67 -9.80 -18.76
N VAL A 51 0.17 -10.69 -18.21
CA VAL A 51 0.53 -11.97 -18.84
C VAL A 51 -0.03 -13.17 -18.08
N GLY A 52 -0.56 -12.95 -16.88
CA GLY A 52 -1.18 -14.01 -16.08
C GLY A 52 -1.72 -13.48 -14.75
N GLU A 53 -2.37 -14.35 -14.01
CA GLU A 53 -2.72 -14.09 -12.61
C GLU A 53 -1.56 -14.57 -11.73
N ALA A 54 -1.21 -13.77 -10.73
CA ALA A 54 -0.28 -14.18 -9.70
C ALA A 54 -1.08 -14.68 -8.50
N GLU A 55 -0.72 -15.83 -7.98
CA GLU A 55 -1.24 -16.21 -6.67
C GLU A 55 -0.77 -15.18 -5.65
N SER A 56 -1.71 -14.51 -5.01
CA SER A 56 -1.44 -13.61 -3.88
C SER A 56 -1.08 -14.49 -2.67
N GLY A 57 0.18 -14.89 -2.63
CA GLY A 57 0.61 -16.07 -1.88
C GLY A 57 0.90 -15.86 -0.42
N HIS A 58 0.56 -14.74 0.23
CA HIS A 58 0.94 -14.57 1.64
C HIS A 58 -0.08 -13.77 2.47
N GLU A 59 -1.34 -13.78 2.08
CA GLU A 59 -2.35 -13.24 2.97
C GLU A 59 -2.56 -14.19 4.17
N THR A 60 -2.57 -13.61 5.35
CA THR A 60 -2.90 -14.37 6.56
C THR A 60 -4.33 -14.91 6.44
N PRO A 61 -4.59 -16.18 6.83
CA PRO A 61 -5.92 -16.78 6.75
C PRO A 61 -6.93 -16.10 7.70
N TYR A 62 -6.46 -15.19 8.53
CA TYR A 62 -7.26 -14.48 9.53
C TYR A 62 -7.38 -13.01 9.19
N ARG A 63 -8.58 -12.45 9.31
CA ARG A 63 -8.81 -11.02 9.25
C ARG A 63 -8.54 -10.39 10.62
N MET A 64 -7.38 -9.75 10.75
CA MET A 64 -7.03 -9.05 11.99
C MET A 64 -7.50 -7.60 11.93
N THR A 65 -8.15 -7.17 12.99
CA THR A 65 -8.52 -5.76 13.21
C THR A 65 -7.79 -5.25 14.44
N LEU A 66 -7.02 -4.18 14.27
CA LEU A 66 -6.33 -3.52 15.38
C LEU A 66 -7.13 -2.30 15.85
N LEU A 67 -7.56 -2.34 17.12
CA LEU A 67 -8.06 -1.16 17.82
C LEU A 67 -6.87 -0.48 18.49
N THR A 68 -6.58 0.75 18.13
CA THR A 68 -5.44 1.47 18.70
C THR A 68 -5.79 2.93 18.97
N PRO A 69 -5.44 3.45 20.16
CA PRO A 69 -5.61 4.87 20.43
C PRO A 69 -4.70 5.69 19.53
N VAL A 70 -5.20 6.84 19.09
CA VAL A 70 -4.40 7.77 18.31
C VAL A 70 -3.36 8.42 19.21
N THR A 71 -2.12 8.10 18.96
CA THR A 71 -0.94 8.61 19.67
C THR A 71 -0.31 9.76 18.89
N ARG A 72 0.91 10.17 19.29
CA ARG A 72 1.70 11.13 18.51
C ARG A 72 1.88 10.63 17.09
N ARG A 73 1.90 11.56 16.12
CA ARG A 73 1.91 11.30 14.69
C ARG A 73 2.90 10.21 14.27
N GLU A 74 4.18 10.39 14.60
CA GLU A 74 5.24 9.47 14.20
C GLU A 74 5.03 8.06 14.72
N LYS A 75 4.62 7.94 15.99
CA LYS A 75 4.36 6.65 16.63
C LYS A 75 3.14 5.96 16.01
N PHE A 76 2.08 6.71 15.73
CA PHE A 76 0.86 6.15 15.15
C PHE A 76 1.11 5.70 13.70
N GLU A 77 1.79 6.50 12.91
CA GLU A 77 2.18 6.14 11.53
C GLU A 77 3.07 4.90 11.50
N TRP A 78 4.01 4.78 12.45
CA TRP A 78 4.84 3.59 12.61
C TRP A 78 4.01 2.34 12.97
N ILE A 79 3.00 2.47 13.84
CA ILE A 79 2.07 1.38 14.17
C ILE A 79 1.32 0.93 12.91
N LEU A 80 0.78 1.87 12.13
CA LEU A 80 0.09 1.55 10.88
C LEU A 80 1.00 0.76 9.93
N GLN A 81 2.20 1.24 9.71
CA GLN A 81 3.17 0.59 8.83
C GLN A 81 3.51 -0.83 9.31
N LYS A 82 3.98 -0.96 10.54
CA LYS A 82 4.48 -2.24 11.05
C LYS A 82 3.38 -3.28 11.27
N CYS A 83 2.21 -2.86 11.68
CA CYS A 83 1.09 -3.77 11.83
C CYS A 83 0.53 -4.22 10.47
N THR A 84 0.56 -3.37 9.45
CA THR A 84 0.22 -3.77 8.08
C THR A 84 1.21 -4.81 7.55
N GLU A 85 2.50 -4.58 7.71
CA GLU A 85 3.55 -5.56 7.36
C GLU A 85 3.37 -6.90 8.09
N ALA A 86 2.83 -6.87 9.31
CA ALA A 86 2.52 -8.05 10.12
C ALA A 86 1.18 -8.73 9.77
N GLY A 87 0.41 -8.19 8.82
CA GLY A 87 -0.83 -8.79 8.32
C GLY A 87 -2.12 -8.24 8.91
N VAL A 88 -2.07 -7.09 9.63
CA VAL A 88 -3.30 -6.41 10.07
C VAL A 88 -4.01 -5.83 8.85
N GLY A 89 -5.25 -6.27 8.62
CA GLY A 89 -6.04 -5.86 7.47
C GLY A 89 -6.99 -4.69 7.76
N ARG A 90 -7.21 -4.33 9.02
CA ARG A 90 -8.11 -3.26 9.41
C ARG A 90 -7.62 -2.53 10.65
N PHE A 91 -7.72 -1.21 10.63
CA PHE A 91 -7.41 -0.35 11.77
C PHE A 91 -8.66 0.40 12.22
N LEU A 92 -8.91 0.40 13.52
CA LEU A 92 -9.93 1.21 14.16
C LEU A 92 -9.25 2.19 15.11
N PRO A 93 -9.01 3.45 14.68
CA PRO A 93 -8.51 4.47 15.57
C PRO A 93 -9.51 4.74 16.70
N THR A 94 -9.04 4.69 17.92
CA THR A 94 -9.88 4.92 19.10
C THR A 94 -9.43 6.16 19.85
N ILE A 95 -10.37 6.79 20.54
CA ILE A 95 -10.12 7.93 21.42
C ILE A 95 -10.31 7.44 22.85
N SER A 96 -9.28 7.55 23.66
CA SER A 96 -9.33 7.25 25.09
C SER A 96 -9.25 8.53 25.93
N GLU A 97 -9.52 8.44 27.20
CA GLU A 97 -9.44 9.58 28.13
C GLU A 97 -8.07 10.28 28.12
N ARG A 98 -7.01 9.52 27.82
CA ARG A 98 -5.63 10.02 27.77
C ARG A 98 -5.11 10.26 26.34
N SER A 99 -5.98 10.20 25.34
CA SER A 99 -5.59 10.49 23.95
C SER A 99 -5.29 11.96 23.75
N LEU A 100 -4.31 12.26 22.94
CA LEU A 100 -4.00 13.64 22.51
C LEU A 100 -5.14 14.23 21.65
N ILE A 101 -5.87 13.36 20.96
CA ILE A 101 -7.03 13.71 20.13
C ILE A 101 -8.28 13.48 20.96
N ARG A 102 -9.12 14.50 21.04
CA ARG A 102 -10.32 14.51 21.86
C ARG A 102 -11.62 14.27 21.10
N SER A 103 -11.61 14.45 19.80
CA SER A 103 -12.80 14.26 18.96
C SER A 103 -12.49 13.60 17.62
N ALA A 104 -13.49 12.94 17.04
CA ALA A 104 -13.39 12.36 15.71
C ALA A 104 -13.18 13.44 14.61
N ALA A 105 -13.64 14.67 14.86
CA ALA A 105 -13.44 15.80 13.95
C ALA A 105 -11.94 16.13 13.77
N ASP A 106 -11.12 15.92 14.78
CA ASP A 106 -9.67 16.14 14.74
C ASP A 106 -8.93 15.14 13.83
N LEU A 107 -9.61 14.08 13.41
CA LEU A 107 -9.07 13.03 12.53
C LEU A 107 -9.29 13.31 11.04
N GLY A 108 -10.15 14.26 10.69
CA GLY A 108 -10.67 14.45 9.32
C GLY A 108 -9.60 14.66 8.24
N GLY A 109 -8.49 15.34 8.56
CA GLY A 109 -7.39 15.57 7.62
C GLY A 109 -6.30 14.50 7.60
N LYS A 110 -6.41 13.46 8.43
CA LYS A 110 -5.35 12.47 8.64
C LYS A 110 -5.60 11.16 7.91
N ARG A 111 -6.85 10.87 7.60
CA ARG A 111 -7.29 9.59 7.03
C ARG A 111 -6.58 9.29 5.70
N GLU A 112 -6.55 10.23 4.80
CA GLU A 112 -5.93 10.07 3.48
C GLU A 112 -4.45 9.71 3.58
N ARG A 113 -3.72 10.38 4.48
CA ARG A 113 -2.32 10.08 4.76
C ARG A 113 -2.15 8.67 5.36
N TRP A 114 -3.00 8.28 6.28
CA TRP A 114 -2.95 6.95 6.89
C TRP A 114 -3.25 5.84 5.88
N GLU A 115 -4.24 6.05 5.02
CA GLU A 115 -4.55 5.12 3.93
C GLU A 115 -3.36 4.94 2.97
N LYS A 116 -2.64 6.02 2.68
CA LYS A 116 -1.43 5.96 1.87
C LYS A 116 -0.32 5.14 2.54
N ILE A 117 -0.07 5.34 3.83
CA ILE A 117 0.94 4.59 4.59
C ILE A 117 0.59 3.09 4.61
N ILE A 118 -0.67 2.75 4.84
CA ILE A 118 -1.13 1.36 4.84
C ILE A 118 -0.94 0.73 3.46
N LEU A 119 -1.29 1.44 2.41
CA LEU A 119 -1.14 0.95 1.04
C LEU A 119 0.33 0.70 0.69
N GLU A 120 1.21 1.64 0.99
CA GLU A 120 2.66 1.51 0.77
C GLU A 120 3.27 0.35 1.60
N ALA A 121 2.76 0.09 2.80
CA ALA A 121 3.24 -0.99 3.65
C ALA A 121 2.72 -2.37 3.23
N ALA A 122 1.65 -2.43 2.45
CA ALA A 122 1.06 -3.67 1.92
C ALA A 122 1.73 -4.15 0.62
N GLU A 123 2.56 -3.31 -0.01
CA GLU A 123 3.33 -3.64 -1.21
C GLU A 123 4.57 -4.49 -0.87
#